data_ac012a41ef9a1b2318b5f92d067e1ed2
#
_entry.id   ac012a41ef9a1b2318b5f92d067e1ed2
#
_cell.length_a   1.000
_cell.length_b   1.000
_cell.length_c   1.000
_cell.angle_alpha   90.00
_cell.angle_beta   90.00
_cell.angle_gamma   90.00
#
_symmetry.space_group_name_H-M   'P 1'
#
loop_
_entity.id
_entity.type
_entity.pdbx_description
1 polymer ?
#
loop_
_entity_poly.entity_id
_entity_poly.type
_entity_poly.pdbx_seq_one_letter_code
_entity_poly.pdbx_strand_id
1 'polypeptide(L)'
;MTKQQIVEKVRKMETKNDLLKLLNTLKKEDLGDNYHPFTLSLLNYYCNPNRNPKKRYKRFTIPKKSGGVREISAPVKGLKCMLTYLNVVFQSMYEPTEAAMGFVAGRSIADNAAVHVGKYYVFNTDLKDFFPSIQQPRIWAVLQLKPFSLNKELASVIAGLCCMQDANGDGVLPQGSPCSPILTNIICRQLDRRLTGLAKRFNLKYTRYADDITFSSDYNVFQDDSEFMTEFKRIISDQHFIFNDKKTRLQKSNERQEVTGLVVNEKVNVVRGYVRDIRNLLYIWKRYGYEQAYAKFFPRYVSSKAYRPKNQGMPSMESVIAGKLLYLRMVMGEDSSVYNKLLEAFETLCPERKKVVDNNLTYEVSYRIDEFESLFNTQLTFKRKEETSGMSGKSKTTALCKIDDHQHQIAVNVRCDSAIDKYLVNPDNETLAKIKKRFYISLCLRGEKKFWLITRARMTNEHKTSYKDEYRAKVNPDFSWQDLDEEDDLVELTEKEFIDSERTSASIATSQTPKERNSVIYTYDEQKAEYKPLNQSEDLPPDNELDEILSAFVSSDFDLKTLDEWDKTKKN
;
A
#
# COMPACT_ATOMS: atom_id res chain seq x y z
N MET A 1 -19.62 -4.16 12.93
CA MET A 1 -20.50 -2.95 13.14
C MET A 1 -20.65 -2.19 11.83
N THR A 2 -21.87 -1.68 11.54
CA THR A 2 -22.08 -0.78 10.40
C THR A 2 -21.55 0.63 10.69
N LYS A 3 -21.32 1.43 9.63
CA LYS A 3 -20.94 2.85 9.76
C LYS A 3 -21.89 3.63 10.68
N GLN A 4 -23.21 3.41 10.53
CA GLN A 4 -24.23 4.08 11.35
C GLN A 4 -24.12 3.72 12.83
N GLN A 5 -23.92 2.44 13.17
CA GLN A 5 -23.74 1.99 14.56
C GLN A 5 -22.47 2.59 15.20
N ILE A 6 -21.41 2.77 14.44
CA ILE A 6 -20.18 3.45 14.93
C ILE A 6 -20.50 4.91 15.24
N VAL A 7 -21.15 5.61 14.31
CA VAL A 7 -21.54 7.03 14.48
C VAL A 7 -22.42 7.23 15.71
N GLU A 8 -23.41 6.36 15.93
CA GLU A 8 -24.27 6.44 17.13
C GLU A 8 -23.50 6.21 18.43
N LYS A 9 -22.58 5.23 18.45
CA LYS A 9 -21.75 4.97 19.63
C LYS A 9 -20.82 6.16 19.93
N VAL A 10 -20.22 6.76 18.90
CA VAL A 10 -19.36 7.95 19.06
C VAL A 10 -20.15 9.13 19.63
N ARG A 11 -21.37 9.36 19.16
CA ARG A 11 -22.23 10.45 19.65
C ARG A 11 -22.66 10.30 21.12
N LYS A 12 -22.74 9.04 21.60
CA LYS A 12 -23.11 8.71 23.01
C LYS A 12 -21.88 8.54 23.90
N MET A 13 -20.69 8.73 23.39
CA MET A 13 -19.45 8.49 24.10
C MET A 13 -19.09 9.69 24.98
N GLU A 14 -18.95 9.47 26.27
CA GLU A 14 -18.65 10.52 27.27
C GLU A 14 -17.30 10.29 27.96
N THR A 15 -16.86 9.05 28.09
CA THR A 15 -15.70 8.69 28.89
C THR A 15 -14.65 7.91 28.09
N LYS A 16 -13.40 7.85 28.63
CA LYS A 16 -12.34 6.97 28.10
C LYS A 16 -12.75 5.51 28.04
N ASN A 17 -13.58 5.06 28.99
CA ASN A 17 -14.07 3.69 29.01
C ASN A 17 -15.01 3.42 27.85
N ASP A 18 -15.79 4.40 27.39
CA ASP A 18 -16.66 4.23 26.24
C ASP A 18 -15.85 4.15 24.94
N LEU A 19 -14.80 4.97 24.82
CA LEU A 19 -13.83 4.85 23.73
C LEU A 19 -13.18 3.45 23.74
N LEU A 20 -12.71 3.00 24.88
CA LEU A 20 -12.08 1.69 25.05
C LEU A 20 -13.03 0.54 24.66
N LYS A 21 -14.30 0.59 25.10
CA LYS A 21 -15.35 -0.37 24.72
C LYS A 21 -15.58 -0.38 23.22
N LEU A 22 -15.65 0.80 22.58
CA LEU A 22 -15.84 0.90 21.14
C LEU A 22 -14.67 0.27 20.37
N LEU A 23 -13.42 0.62 20.72
CA LEU A 23 -12.23 0.06 20.09
C LEU A 23 -12.14 -1.46 20.29
N ASN A 24 -12.47 -1.96 21.48
CA ASN A 24 -12.50 -3.39 21.75
C ASN A 24 -13.61 -4.12 21.00
N THR A 25 -14.78 -3.50 20.83
CA THR A 25 -15.85 -4.08 20.01
C THR A 25 -15.40 -4.24 18.56
N LEU A 26 -14.81 -3.19 17.97
CA LEU A 26 -14.28 -3.24 16.61
C LEU A 26 -13.17 -4.29 16.46
N LYS A 27 -12.26 -4.36 17.44
CA LYS A 27 -11.19 -5.35 17.45
C LYS A 27 -11.72 -6.78 17.55
N LYS A 28 -12.75 -7.01 18.38
CA LYS A 28 -13.40 -8.33 18.50
C LYS A 28 -14.07 -8.76 17.21
N GLU A 29 -14.75 -7.85 16.53
CA GLU A 29 -15.39 -8.14 15.24
C GLU A 29 -14.37 -8.45 14.13
N ASP A 30 -13.20 -7.80 14.15
CA ASP A 30 -12.13 -8.02 13.18
C ASP A 30 -11.35 -9.33 13.45
N LEU A 31 -11.08 -9.67 14.70
CA LEU A 31 -10.23 -10.79 15.11
C LEU A 31 -11.00 -12.02 15.63
N GLY A 32 -12.31 -11.92 15.82
CA GLY A 32 -13.14 -12.97 16.41
C GLY A 32 -12.84 -13.23 17.88
N ASP A 33 -13.03 -14.46 18.34
CA ASP A 33 -12.89 -14.84 19.76
C ASP A 33 -11.43 -14.85 20.26
N ASN A 34 -10.47 -14.84 19.35
CA ASN A 34 -9.03 -14.79 19.67
C ASN A 34 -8.51 -13.36 19.88
N TYR A 35 -9.38 -12.38 20.12
CA TYR A 35 -8.93 -11.02 20.33
C TYR A 35 -8.46 -10.82 21.79
N HIS A 36 -7.37 -10.11 21.97
CA HIS A 36 -6.96 -9.61 23.27
C HIS A 36 -7.46 -8.17 23.44
N PRO A 37 -8.29 -7.87 24.46
CA PRO A 37 -8.83 -6.53 24.63
C PRO A 37 -7.73 -5.53 24.98
N PHE A 38 -7.88 -4.30 24.51
CA PHE A 38 -7.12 -3.18 25.05
C PHE A 38 -7.53 -2.93 26.50
N THR A 39 -6.55 -2.67 27.35
CA THR A 39 -6.80 -2.31 28.74
C THR A 39 -6.84 -0.79 28.92
N LEU A 40 -7.47 -0.32 30.00
CA LEU A 40 -7.48 1.10 30.35
C LEU A 40 -6.06 1.61 30.65
N SER A 41 -5.22 0.77 31.26
CA SER A 41 -3.81 1.07 31.50
C SER A 41 -3.06 1.34 30.20
N LEU A 42 -3.26 0.50 29.18
CA LEU A 42 -2.65 0.67 27.86
C LEU A 42 -3.14 1.95 27.15
N LEU A 43 -4.45 2.25 27.24
CA LEU A 43 -5.01 3.49 26.70
C LEU A 43 -4.38 4.71 27.41
N ASN A 44 -4.33 4.72 28.74
CA ASN A 44 -3.71 5.79 29.51
C ASN A 44 -2.20 5.94 29.24
N TYR A 45 -1.51 4.84 28.96
CA TYR A 45 -0.10 4.86 28.57
C TYR A 45 0.12 5.57 27.23
N TYR A 46 -0.72 5.27 26.22
CA TYR A 46 -0.55 5.82 24.88
C TYR A 46 -1.22 7.19 24.66
N CYS A 47 -2.21 7.59 25.45
CA CYS A 47 -2.89 8.87 25.24
C CYS A 47 -2.06 10.10 25.70
N ASN A 48 -0.99 9.89 26.45
CA ASN A 48 -0.08 10.98 26.86
C ASN A 48 1.19 10.99 26.00
N PRO A 49 1.31 11.91 25.03
CA PRO A 49 2.50 11.99 24.16
C PRO A 49 3.78 12.31 24.92
N ASN A 50 3.69 12.92 26.11
CA ASN A 50 4.83 13.29 26.94
C ASN A 50 5.37 12.11 27.77
N ARG A 51 4.57 11.05 27.94
CA ARG A 51 4.99 9.86 28.67
C ARG A 51 5.77 8.94 27.75
N ASN A 52 7.08 8.79 27.97
CA ASN A 52 7.97 7.94 27.20
C ASN A 52 7.90 8.19 25.67
N PRO A 53 8.13 9.41 25.17
CA PRO A 53 7.94 9.74 23.74
C PRO A 53 8.77 8.86 22.80
N LYS A 54 9.98 8.45 23.24
CA LYS A 54 10.89 7.58 22.48
C LYS A 54 10.37 6.14 22.32
N LYS A 55 9.47 5.69 23.19
CA LYS A 55 8.92 4.31 23.16
C LYS A 55 7.60 4.20 22.39
N ARG A 56 7.03 5.31 21.89
CA ARG A 56 5.75 5.32 21.17
C ARG A 56 5.91 5.18 19.66
N TYR A 57 7.01 5.70 19.10
CA TYR A 57 7.27 5.72 17.65
C TYR A 57 8.70 5.27 17.33
N LYS A 58 8.84 4.44 16.31
CA LYS A 58 10.14 4.12 15.68
C LYS A 58 10.36 5.12 14.54
N ARG A 59 11.47 5.87 14.58
CA ARG A 59 11.84 6.83 13.53
C ARG A 59 12.84 6.21 12.58
N PHE A 60 12.61 6.35 11.29
CA PHE A 60 13.55 5.94 10.24
C PHE A 60 13.39 6.85 9.03
N THR A 61 14.39 6.85 8.16
CA THR A 61 14.39 7.70 6.97
C THR A 61 14.23 6.89 5.70
N ILE A 62 13.48 7.46 4.74
CA ILE A 62 13.30 6.92 3.39
C ILE A 62 13.85 7.94 2.39
N PRO A 63 14.64 7.52 1.38
CA PRO A 63 15.12 8.43 0.34
C PRO A 63 13.94 8.97 -0.51
N LYS A 64 13.93 10.29 -0.78
CA LYS A 64 12.96 10.92 -1.70
C LYS A 64 13.38 10.73 -3.16
N LYS A 65 12.44 10.65 -4.10
CA LYS A 65 12.73 10.61 -5.56
C LYS A 65 13.49 11.86 -6.03
N SER A 66 13.18 13.02 -5.44
CA SER A 66 13.82 14.31 -5.74
C SER A 66 15.16 14.55 -5.05
N GLY A 67 15.73 13.53 -4.39
CA GLY A 67 16.89 13.71 -3.51
C GLY A 67 16.50 14.05 -2.07
N GLY A 68 17.44 13.87 -1.13
CA GLY A 68 17.20 14.03 0.30
C GLY A 68 16.46 12.84 0.92
N VAL A 69 16.04 13.00 2.17
CA VAL A 69 15.39 11.96 2.97
C VAL A 69 14.02 12.41 3.46
N ARG A 70 13.15 11.45 3.69
CA ARG A 70 11.85 11.62 4.36
C ARG A 70 11.91 10.88 5.69
N GLU A 71 11.66 11.58 6.78
CA GLU A 71 11.53 10.95 8.09
C GLU A 71 10.15 10.32 8.23
N ILE A 72 10.13 9.06 8.63
CA ILE A 72 8.90 8.32 8.93
C ILE A 72 8.90 7.98 10.41
N SER A 73 7.79 8.26 11.06
CA SER A 73 7.55 7.95 12.46
C SER A 73 6.45 6.89 12.56
N ALA A 74 6.85 5.63 12.57
CA ALA A 74 5.91 4.51 12.67
C ALA A 74 5.54 4.26 14.14
N PRO A 75 4.25 4.17 14.51
CA PRO A 75 3.86 3.82 15.86
C PRO A 75 4.26 2.38 16.19
N VAL A 76 4.65 2.13 17.45
CA VAL A 76 4.93 0.78 17.94
C VAL A 76 3.67 -0.10 17.86
N LYS A 77 3.84 -1.43 17.84
CA LYS A 77 2.78 -2.42 17.57
C LYS A 77 1.48 -2.18 18.36
N GLY A 78 1.56 -2.00 19.67
CA GLY A 78 0.38 -1.76 20.51
C GLY A 78 -0.36 -0.47 20.16
N LEU A 79 0.36 0.64 19.98
CA LEU A 79 -0.20 1.91 19.54
C LEU A 79 -0.75 1.82 18.12
N LYS A 80 -0.02 1.20 17.19
CA LYS A 80 -0.46 0.99 15.81
C LYS A 80 -1.79 0.25 15.75
N CYS A 81 -1.93 -0.84 16.52
CA CYS A 81 -3.17 -1.61 16.60
C CYS A 81 -4.34 -0.74 17.08
N MET A 82 -4.16 0.04 18.15
CA MET A 82 -5.18 0.94 18.66
C MET A 82 -5.57 2.03 17.65
N LEU A 83 -4.57 2.64 16.98
CA LEU A 83 -4.79 3.64 15.94
C LEU A 83 -5.46 3.07 14.70
N THR A 84 -5.26 1.79 14.38
CA THR A 84 -5.97 1.14 13.26
C THR A 84 -7.49 1.13 13.50
N TYR A 85 -7.95 0.76 14.68
CA TYR A 85 -9.40 0.80 14.99
C TYR A 85 -9.93 2.22 15.19
N LEU A 86 -9.12 3.12 15.74
CA LEU A 86 -9.47 4.53 15.81
C LEU A 86 -9.64 5.16 14.42
N ASN A 87 -8.82 4.73 13.44
CA ASN A 87 -8.97 5.14 12.05
C ASN A 87 -10.31 4.68 11.44
N VAL A 88 -10.81 3.49 11.80
CA VAL A 88 -12.15 3.02 11.38
C VAL A 88 -13.24 3.98 11.92
N VAL A 89 -13.09 4.42 13.18
CA VAL A 89 -14.00 5.40 13.77
C VAL A 89 -13.97 6.72 12.99
N PHE A 90 -12.79 7.26 12.70
CA PHE A 90 -12.66 8.49 11.93
C PHE A 90 -13.25 8.38 10.52
N GLN A 91 -12.99 7.29 9.82
CA GLN A 91 -13.57 7.05 8.49
C GLN A 91 -15.09 6.93 8.52
N SER A 92 -15.65 6.40 9.62
CA SER A 92 -17.09 6.31 9.78
C SER A 92 -17.76 7.68 10.03
N MET A 93 -17.03 8.60 10.66
CA MET A 93 -17.52 9.94 10.99
C MET A 93 -17.25 10.99 9.91
N TYR A 94 -16.27 10.74 9.04
CA TYR A 94 -15.82 11.71 8.04
C TYR A 94 -16.54 11.54 6.71
N GLU A 95 -16.96 12.67 6.15
CA GLU A 95 -17.44 12.78 4.77
C GLU A 95 -16.47 13.67 3.98
N PRO A 96 -15.80 13.12 2.95
CA PRO A 96 -14.82 13.87 2.19
C PRO A 96 -15.46 14.97 1.35
N THR A 97 -14.79 16.12 1.25
CA THR A 97 -15.16 17.17 0.30
C THR A 97 -14.94 16.68 -1.15
N GLU A 98 -15.59 17.30 -2.12
CA GLU A 98 -15.38 16.98 -3.54
C GLU A 98 -13.93 17.22 -3.96
N ALA A 99 -13.28 18.24 -3.41
CA ALA A 99 -11.91 18.60 -3.71
C ALA A 99 -10.85 17.67 -3.10
N ALA A 100 -11.16 16.94 -2.02
CA ALA A 100 -10.22 16.03 -1.37
C ALA A 100 -10.09 14.72 -2.15
N MET A 101 -9.00 14.55 -2.89
CA MET A 101 -8.75 13.36 -3.72
C MET A 101 -7.81 12.36 -3.03
N GLY A 102 -6.83 12.84 -2.25
CA GLY A 102 -5.91 11.97 -1.52
C GLY A 102 -6.51 11.40 -0.24
N PHE A 103 -6.17 10.16 0.11
CA PHE A 103 -6.60 9.45 1.33
C PHE A 103 -8.13 9.26 1.45
N VAL A 104 -8.82 9.24 0.34
CA VAL A 104 -10.28 9.04 0.24
C VAL A 104 -10.55 7.72 -0.45
N ALA A 105 -11.34 6.86 0.21
CA ALA A 105 -11.73 5.57 -0.37
C ALA A 105 -12.48 5.78 -1.69
N GLY A 106 -12.14 5.00 -2.72
CA GLY A 106 -12.76 5.06 -4.03
C GLY A 106 -12.25 6.20 -4.94
N ARG A 107 -11.30 7.04 -4.46
CA ARG A 107 -10.65 8.08 -5.27
C ARG A 107 -9.18 7.73 -5.52
N SER A 108 -8.74 7.92 -6.74
CA SER A 108 -7.37 7.62 -7.20
C SER A 108 -6.65 8.88 -7.69
N ILE A 109 -5.37 8.73 -8.00
CA ILE A 109 -4.60 9.78 -8.69
C ILE A 109 -5.14 10.05 -10.10
N ALA A 110 -5.76 9.06 -10.75
CA ALA A 110 -6.38 9.23 -12.06
C ALA A 110 -7.64 10.12 -11.96
N ASP A 111 -8.47 9.92 -10.94
CA ASP A 111 -9.64 10.77 -10.68
C ASP A 111 -9.22 12.21 -10.38
N ASN A 112 -8.14 12.39 -9.59
CA ASN A 112 -7.56 13.71 -9.35
C ASN A 112 -7.10 14.39 -10.64
N ALA A 113 -6.36 13.67 -11.49
CA ALA A 113 -5.87 14.19 -12.75
C ALA A 113 -6.99 14.49 -13.74
N ALA A 114 -8.06 13.69 -13.79
CA ALA A 114 -9.19 13.83 -14.70
C ALA A 114 -9.89 15.19 -14.58
N VAL A 115 -9.92 15.79 -13.39
CA VAL A 115 -10.53 17.12 -13.15
C VAL A 115 -9.83 18.22 -13.93
N HIS A 116 -8.54 18.06 -14.24
CA HIS A 116 -7.66 19.09 -14.81
C HIS A 116 -7.30 18.86 -16.28
N VAL A 117 -7.92 17.87 -16.93
CA VAL A 117 -7.66 17.55 -18.34
C VAL A 117 -8.08 18.68 -19.26
N GLY A 118 -7.25 18.96 -20.29
CA GLY A 118 -7.56 19.88 -21.38
C GLY A 118 -7.54 21.36 -21.00
N LYS A 119 -6.93 21.73 -19.87
CA LYS A 119 -6.85 23.13 -19.43
C LYS A 119 -5.59 23.82 -19.95
N TYR A 120 -5.70 25.12 -20.27
CA TYR A 120 -4.56 25.90 -20.77
C TYR A 120 -3.46 26.08 -19.70
N TYR A 121 -3.86 26.21 -18.43
CA TYR A 121 -2.95 26.43 -17.30
C TYR A 121 -3.26 25.43 -16.20
N VAL A 122 -2.20 24.79 -15.69
CA VAL A 122 -2.24 23.93 -14.51
C VAL A 122 -1.23 24.47 -13.49
N PHE A 123 -1.73 24.94 -12.36
CA PHE A 123 -0.96 25.44 -11.25
C PHE A 123 -0.91 24.38 -10.15
N ASN A 124 0.30 23.96 -9.80
CA ASN A 124 0.54 22.99 -8.73
C ASN A 124 1.39 23.61 -7.65
N THR A 125 1.05 23.33 -6.41
CA THR A 125 1.85 23.67 -5.25
C THR A 125 1.71 22.61 -4.17
N ASP A 126 2.65 22.57 -3.22
CA ASP A 126 2.77 21.55 -2.17
C ASP A 126 2.82 22.26 -0.81
N LEU A 127 2.13 21.73 0.18
CA LEU A 127 2.18 22.24 1.54
C LEU A 127 3.44 21.72 2.25
N LYS A 128 4.25 22.65 2.75
CA LYS A 128 5.51 22.31 3.42
C LYS A 128 5.23 21.61 4.75
N ASP A 129 5.98 20.53 5.00
CA ASP A 129 5.94 19.76 6.25
C ASP A 129 4.50 19.43 6.72
N PHE A 130 3.65 19.04 5.77
CA PHE A 130 2.20 18.93 5.90
C PHE A 130 1.72 18.21 7.16
N PHE A 131 2.23 17.01 7.47
CA PHE A 131 1.84 16.29 8.67
C PHE A 131 2.35 16.97 9.95
N PRO A 132 3.65 17.28 10.09
CA PRO A 132 4.16 17.94 11.30
C PRO A 132 3.63 19.36 11.53
N SER A 133 3.15 20.06 10.51
CA SER A 133 2.54 21.39 10.68
C SER A 133 1.18 21.34 11.40
N ILE A 134 0.59 20.16 11.53
CA ILE A 134 -0.66 19.95 12.25
C ILE A 134 -0.36 19.63 13.71
N GLN A 135 -0.54 20.63 14.56
CA GLN A 135 -0.30 20.53 16.01
C GLN A 135 -1.46 19.87 16.74
N GLN A 136 -1.16 19.22 17.86
CA GLN A 136 -2.13 18.54 18.72
C GLN A 136 -3.31 19.43 19.17
N PRO A 137 -3.15 20.72 19.56
CA PRO A 137 -4.26 21.58 19.90
C PRO A 137 -5.27 21.75 18.76
N ARG A 138 -4.81 21.75 17.50
CA ARG A 138 -5.69 21.85 16.34
C ARG A 138 -6.53 20.58 16.16
N ILE A 139 -5.95 19.40 16.39
CA ILE A 139 -6.68 18.13 16.37
C ILE A 139 -7.71 18.12 17.51
N TRP A 140 -7.30 18.50 18.72
CA TRP A 140 -8.17 18.61 19.88
C TRP A 140 -9.37 19.52 19.63
N ALA A 141 -9.16 20.69 19.02
CA ALA A 141 -10.22 21.63 18.71
C ALA A 141 -11.21 21.05 17.68
N VAL A 142 -10.71 20.45 16.60
CA VAL A 142 -11.56 19.89 15.53
C VAL A 142 -12.41 18.72 16.02
N LEU A 143 -11.91 17.90 16.95
CA LEU A 143 -12.66 16.78 17.52
C LEU A 143 -13.87 17.23 18.39
N GLN A 144 -13.88 18.46 18.88
CA GLN A 144 -15.00 19.04 19.59
C GLN A 144 -16.09 19.62 18.67
N LEU A 145 -15.78 19.81 17.39
CA LEU A 145 -16.71 20.32 16.38
C LEU A 145 -17.48 19.17 15.71
N LYS A 146 -18.61 19.51 15.06
CA LYS A 146 -19.33 18.56 14.20
C LYS A 146 -18.44 18.05 13.07
N PRO A 147 -18.50 16.76 12.73
CA PRO A 147 -19.49 15.75 13.17
C PRO A 147 -19.15 15.00 14.46
N PHE A 148 -17.96 15.20 15.04
CA PHE A 148 -17.50 14.44 16.23
C PHE A 148 -18.19 14.89 17.50
N SER A 149 -18.23 16.20 17.77
CA SER A 149 -18.86 16.82 18.96
C SER A 149 -18.42 16.18 20.30
N LEU A 150 -17.16 15.76 20.39
CA LEU A 150 -16.61 15.14 21.59
C LEU A 150 -16.43 16.18 22.70
N ASN A 151 -16.56 15.75 23.95
CA ASN A 151 -16.19 16.57 25.09
C ASN A 151 -14.67 16.79 25.16
N LYS A 152 -14.24 17.76 25.95
CA LYS A 152 -12.83 18.18 26.08
C LYS A 152 -11.89 17.04 26.50
N GLU A 153 -12.37 16.17 27.42
CA GLU A 153 -11.56 15.06 27.91
C GLU A 153 -11.30 14.00 26.82
N LEU A 154 -12.35 13.55 26.14
CA LEU A 154 -12.23 12.58 25.06
C LEU A 154 -11.43 13.13 23.88
N ALA A 155 -11.66 14.38 23.51
CA ALA A 155 -10.87 15.05 22.48
C ALA A 155 -9.37 15.10 22.85
N SER A 156 -9.05 15.33 24.14
CA SER A 156 -7.67 15.31 24.64
C SER A 156 -7.03 13.93 24.56
N VAL A 157 -7.76 12.89 24.99
CA VAL A 157 -7.30 11.50 24.92
C VAL A 157 -7.01 11.10 23.48
N ILE A 158 -7.94 11.37 22.55
CA ILE A 158 -7.82 10.99 21.14
C ILE A 158 -6.71 11.80 20.44
N ALA A 159 -6.61 13.11 20.69
CA ALA A 159 -5.53 13.92 20.17
C ALA A 159 -4.16 13.44 20.66
N GLY A 160 -4.08 13.06 21.96
CA GLY A 160 -2.87 12.49 22.54
C GLY A 160 -2.46 11.16 21.93
N LEU A 161 -3.40 10.27 21.61
CA LEU A 161 -3.13 9.02 20.90
C LEU A 161 -2.56 9.26 19.49
N CYS A 162 -3.09 10.25 18.79
CA CYS A 162 -2.77 10.50 17.38
C CYS A 162 -1.49 11.29 17.16
N CYS A 163 -0.97 11.98 18.19
CA CYS A 163 0.20 12.85 18.09
C CYS A 163 1.48 12.21 18.64
N MET A 164 2.60 12.67 18.15
CA MET A 164 3.93 12.42 18.71
C MET A 164 4.57 13.75 19.11
N GLN A 165 5.62 13.70 19.94
CA GLN A 165 6.46 14.88 20.17
C GLN A 165 7.47 15.06 19.03
N ASP A 166 7.61 16.30 18.57
CA ASP A 166 8.68 16.72 17.67
C ASP A 166 10.00 16.95 18.42
N ALA A 167 10.96 17.59 17.79
CA ALA A 167 12.26 17.91 18.40
C ALA A 167 12.16 19.01 19.48
N ASN A 168 11.12 19.86 19.42
CA ASN A 168 10.90 20.97 20.35
C ASN A 168 10.05 20.54 21.57
N GLY A 169 9.51 19.32 21.54
CA GLY A 169 8.60 18.81 22.55
C GLY A 169 7.12 19.09 22.25
N ASP A 170 6.81 19.68 21.09
CA ASP A 170 5.44 19.95 20.66
C ASP A 170 4.74 18.70 20.16
N GLY A 171 3.48 18.54 20.52
CA GLY A 171 2.64 17.49 19.98
C GLY A 171 2.26 17.77 18.54
N VAL A 172 2.71 16.91 17.60
CA VAL A 172 2.47 17.06 16.16
C VAL A 172 1.94 15.76 15.54
N LEU A 173 1.27 15.88 14.39
CA LEU A 173 0.77 14.71 13.67
C LEU A 173 1.94 13.97 12.99
N PRO A 174 2.17 12.67 13.29
CA PRO A 174 3.30 11.92 12.73
C PRO A 174 3.08 11.54 11.27
N GLN A 175 4.14 11.55 10.48
CA GLN A 175 4.14 10.93 9.16
C GLN A 175 4.44 9.42 9.30
N GLY A 176 3.42 8.56 9.13
CA GLY A 176 3.53 7.11 9.23
C GLY A 176 2.53 6.45 10.19
N SER A 177 1.65 7.23 10.81
CA SER A 177 0.55 6.72 11.64
C SER A 177 -0.68 6.37 10.80
N PRO A 178 -1.45 5.32 11.16
CA PRO A 178 -2.69 4.96 10.48
C PRO A 178 -3.76 6.06 10.46
N CYS A 179 -3.82 6.90 11.50
CA CYS A 179 -4.81 7.97 11.59
C CYS A 179 -4.40 9.27 10.90
N SER A 180 -3.11 9.46 10.62
CA SER A 180 -2.63 10.75 10.08
C SER A 180 -3.29 11.12 8.75
N PRO A 181 -3.47 10.22 7.77
CA PRO A 181 -4.12 10.55 6.50
C PRO A 181 -5.54 11.07 6.65
N ILE A 182 -6.38 10.41 7.44
CA ILE A 182 -7.77 10.83 7.64
C ILE A 182 -7.87 12.12 8.46
N LEU A 183 -7.02 12.29 9.47
CA LEU A 183 -6.98 13.50 10.28
C LEU A 183 -6.58 14.73 9.46
N THR A 184 -5.63 14.58 8.52
CA THR A 184 -5.30 15.69 7.61
C THR A 184 -6.50 16.11 6.79
N ASN A 185 -7.30 15.18 6.28
CA ASN A 185 -8.52 15.51 5.53
C ASN A 185 -9.59 16.17 6.40
N ILE A 186 -9.77 15.71 7.64
CA ILE A 186 -10.70 16.31 8.58
C ILE A 186 -10.32 17.77 8.86
N ILE A 187 -9.03 18.03 9.10
CA ILE A 187 -8.50 19.36 9.40
C ILE A 187 -8.56 20.28 8.17
N CYS A 188 -8.24 19.74 7.00
CA CYS A 188 -8.26 20.50 5.74
C CYS A 188 -9.67 20.76 5.18
N ARG A 189 -10.73 20.25 5.85
CA ARG A 189 -12.11 20.50 5.38
C ARG A 189 -12.44 21.99 5.22
N GLN A 190 -11.96 22.84 6.14
CA GLN A 190 -12.15 24.28 6.05
C GLN A 190 -11.28 24.91 4.96
N LEU A 191 -10.03 24.45 4.82
CA LEU A 191 -9.15 24.82 3.73
C LEU A 191 -9.79 24.51 2.38
N ASP A 192 -10.25 23.26 2.18
CA ASP A 192 -10.90 22.83 0.93
C ASP A 192 -12.13 23.66 0.61
N ARG A 193 -12.96 23.98 1.61
CA ARG A 193 -14.15 24.82 1.41
C ARG A 193 -13.79 26.23 0.94
N ARG A 194 -12.76 26.84 1.56
CA ARG A 194 -12.32 28.21 1.21
C ARG A 194 -11.68 28.22 -0.19
N LEU A 195 -10.80 27.24 -0.49
CA LEU A 195 -10.15 27.15 -1.80
C LEU A 195 -11.13 26.78 -2.91
N THR A 196 -12.16 25.97 -2.62
CA THR A 196 -13.26 25.74 -3.58
C THR A 196 -14.06 27.01 -3.84
N GLY A 197 -14.31 27.83 -2.81
CA GLY A 197 -14.93 29.15 -2.96
C GLY A 197 -14.09 30.09 -3.83
N LEU A 198 -12.78 30.15 -3.58
CA LEU A 198 -11.84 30.91 -4.39
C LEU A 198 -11.82 30.41 -5.85
N ALA A 199 -11.75 29.10 -6.06
CA ALA A 199 -11.79 28.50 -7.40
C ALA A 199 -13.08 28.89 -8.16
N LYS A 200 -14.23 28.83 -7.51
CA LYS A 200 -15.51 29.25 -8.11
C LYS A 200 -15.50 30.72 -8.50
N ARG A 201 -14.99 31.62 -7.65
CA ARG A 201 -14.89 33.05 -7.91
C ARG A 201 -14.08 33.35 -9.18
N PHE A 202 -13.02 32.63 -9.43
CA PHE A 202 -12.14 32.80 -10.59
C PHE A 202 -12.40 31.80 -11.72
N ASN A 203 -13.50 31.03 -11.67
CA ASN A 203 -13.85 29.99 -12.65
C ASN A 203 -12.75 28.96 -12.90
N LEU A 204 -12.13 28.46 -11.80
CA LEU A 204 -11.07 27.47 -11.81
C LEU A 204 -11.60 26.11 -11.40
N LYS A 205 -10.87 25.04 -11.79
CA LYS A 205 -10.97 23.73 -11.15
C LYS A 205 -9.98 23.66 -10.00
N TYR A 206 -10.37 23.03 -8.90
CA TYR A 206 -9.55 22.85 -7.71
C TYR A 206 -9.64 21.43 -7.19
N THR A 207 -8.49 20.83 -6.89
CA THR A 207 -8.40 19.58 -6.15
C THR A 207 -7.21 19.60 -5.18
N ARG A 208 -7.27 18.73 -4.15
CA ARG A 208 -6.18 18.50 -3.22
C ARG A 208 -5.91 17.00 -3.08
N TYR A 209 -4.68 16.58 -3.34
CA TYR A 209 -4.23 15.22 -3.09
C TYR A 209 -3.19 15.24 -1.95
N ALA A 210 -3.63 14.96 -0.72
CA ALA A 210 -2.82 15.12 0.50
C ALA A 210 -2.31 16.56 0.68
N ASP A 211 -1.00 16.76 0.53
CA ASP A 211 -0.29 18.03 0.55
C ASP A 211 -0.25 18.74 -0.81
N ASP A 212 -0.48 18.00 -1.93
CA ASP A 212 -0.49 18.58 -3.28
C ASP A 212 -1.81 19.30 -3.56
N ILE A 213 -1.73 20.58 -3.86
CA ILE A 213 -2.83 21.47 -4.28
C ILE A 213 -2.70 21.72 -5.77
N THR A 214 -3.79 21.50 -6.51
CA THR A 214 -3.85 21.76 -7.94
C THR A 214 -5.01 22.68 -8.28
N PHE A 215 -4.72 23.74 -9.04
CA PHE A 215 -5.72 24.55 -9.75
C PHE A 215 -5.50 24.46 -11.25
N SER A 216 -6.57 24.56 -12.02
CA SER A 216 -6.46 24.65 -13.47
C SER A 216 -7.49 25.58 -14.08
N SER A 217 -7.12 26.23 -15.18
CA SER A 217 -7.89 27.27 -15.83
C SER A 217 -7.62 27.34 -17.33
N ASP A 218 -8.55 27.95 -18.04
CA ASP A 218 -8.38 28.38 -19.43
C ASP A 218 -7.77 29.81 -19.51
N TYR A 219 -7.63 30.50 -18.37
CA TYR A 219 -7.06 31.85 -18.24
C TYR A 219 -5.88 31.87 -17.30
N ASN A 220 -4.92 32.76 -17.52
CA ASN A 220 -3.80 32.95 -16.62
C ASN A 220 -4.17 33.93 -15.48
N VAL A 221 -4.57 33.39 -14.35
CA VAL A 221 -4.81 34.13 -13.09
C VAL A 221 -3.73 33.93 -12.05
N PHE A 222 -2.66 33.27 -12.42
CA PHE A 222 -1.62 32.78 -11.51
C PHE A 222 -0.38 33.67 -11.43
N GLN A 223 -0.47 34.96 -11.86
CA GLN A 223 0.59 35.94 -11.67
C GLN A 223 0.73 36.27 -10.17
N ASP A 224 1.95 36.49 -9.72
CA ASP A 224 2.26 36.69 -8.30
C ASP A 224 1.56 37.87 -7.64
N ASP A 225 1.25 38.90 -8.41
CA ASP A 225 0.52 40.12 -8.02
C ASP A 225 -0.99 40.04 -8.26
N SER A 226 -1.49 38.92 -8.77
CA SER A 226 -2.91 38.74 -9.04
C SER A 226 -3.74 38.68 -7.75
N GLU A 227 -5.01 39.11 -7.87
CA GLU A 227 -5.96 38.98 -6.77
C GLU A 227 -6.14 37.54 -6.32
N PHE A 228 -6.11 36.58 -7.27
CA PHE A 228 -6.16 35.17 -6.97
C PHE A 228 -5.00 34.74 -6.06
N MET A 229 -3.76 35.07 -6.43
CA MET A 229 -2.56 34.66 -5.67
C MET A 229 -2.53 35.33 -4.30
N THR A 230 -2.93 36.58 -4.19
CA THR A 230 -3.04 37.32 -2.92
C THR A 230 -3.99 36.59 -1.97
N GLU A 231 -5.21 36.29 -2.45
CA GLU A 231 -6.23 35.62 -1.63
C GLU A 231 -5.85 34.16 -1.34
N PHE A 232 -5.25 33.45 -2.31
CA PHE A 232 -4.73 32.10 -2.11
C PHE A 232 -3.67 32.06 -0.99
N LYS A 233 -2.66 32.92 -1.04
CA LYS A 233 -1.63 33.04 -0.02
C LYS A 233 -2.24 33.35 1.35
N ARG A 234 -3.21 34.25 1.41
CA ARG A 234 -3.97 34.59 2.64
C ARG A 234 -4.69 33.37 3.21
N ILE A 235 -5.43 32.61 2.37
CA ILE A 235 -6.17 31.42 2.82
C ILE A 235 -5.21 30.37 3.40
N ILE A 236 -4.09 30.09 2.75
CA ILE A 236 -3.09 29.13 3.23
C ILE A 236 -2.54 29.55 4.60
N SER A 237 -2.15 30.82 4.75
CA SER A 237 -1.64 31.39 6.00
C SER A 237 -2.67 31.34 7.12
N ASP A 238 -3.92 31.74 6.87
CA ASP A 238 -5.03 31.71 7.82
C ASP A 238 -5.32 30.27 8.34
N GLN A 239 -4.99 29.26 7.51
CA GLN A 239 -5.13 27.86 7.86
C GLN A 239 -3.83 27.27 8.48
N HIS A 240 -2.88 28.12 8.85
CA HIS A 240 -1.61 27.76 9.47
C HIS A 240 -0.80 26.76 8.64
N PHE A 241 -0.84 26.88 7.31
CA PHE A 241 0.01 26.13 6.39
C PHE A 241 0.98 27.09 5.68
N ILE A 242 2.07 26.50 5.19
CA ILE A 242 3.08 27.19 4.39
C ILE A 242 3.19 26.41 3.07
N PHE A 243 3.10 27.08 1.95
CA PHE A 243 3.35 26.43 0.66
C PHE A 243 4.83 26.36 0.34
N ASN A 244 5.18 25.44 -0.54
CA ASN A 244 6.56 25.17 -0.89
C ASN A 244 6.89 25.84 -2.23
N ASP A 245 7.46 27.05 -2.20
CA ASP A 245 7.81 27.82 -3.39
C ASP A 245 8.65 27.02 -4.39
N LYS A 246 9.59 26.18 -3.89
CA LYS A 246 10.47 25.36 -4.74
C LYS A 246 9.73 24.29 -5.54
N LYS A 247 8.53 23.91 -5.13
CA LYS A 247 7.68 22.93 -5.81
C LYS A 247 6.50 23.58 -6.51
N THR A 248 6.27 24.86 -6.28
CA THR A 248 5.22 25.62 -6.96
C THR A 248 5.58 25.80 -8.44
N ARG A 249 4.67 25.43 -9.32
CA ARG A 249 4.88 25.51 -10.77
C ARG A 249 3.58 25.80 -11.49
N LEU A 250 3.69 26.63 -12.52
CA LEU A 250 2.64 26.87 -13.51
C LEU A 250 3.04 26.20 -14.81
N GLN A 251 2.20 25.29 -15.30
CA GLN A 251 2.40 24.55 -16.54
C GLN A 251 1.39 25.03 -17.59
N LYS A 252 1.87 25.32 -18.80
CA LYS A 252 1.05 25.77 -19.92
C LYS A 252 0.71 24.60 -20.85
N SER A 253 -0.37 24.74 -21.65
CA SER A 253 -0.84 23.68 -22.55
C SER A 253 0.15 23.27 -23.65
N ASN A 254 1.09 24.17 -24.02
CA ASN A 254 2.18 23.87 -24.96
C ASN A 254 3.33 23.06 -24.33
N GLU A 255 3.28 22.82 -23.04
CA GLU A 255 4.20 22.01 -22.29
C GLU A 255 3.50 20.77 -21.76
N ARG A 256 4.28 19.80 -21.23
CA ARG A 256 3.71 18.66 -20.53
C ARG A 256 3.13 19.10 -19.19
N GLN A 257 1.80 19.03 -19.07
CA GLN A 257 1.08 19.30 -17.85
C GLN A 257 0.93 18.01 -17.03
N GLU A 258 1.30 18.07 -15.76
CA GLU A 258 1.25 16.93 -14.84
C GLU A 258 0.47 17.26 -13.57
N VAL A 259 -0.41 16.34 -13.17
CA VAL A 259 -1.12 16.35 -11.89
C VAL A 259 -0.88 15.02 -11.19
N THR A 260 -0.35 15.04 -9.97
CA THR A 260 0.02 13.83 -9.21
C THR A 260 0.85 12.81 -10.02
N GLY A 261 1.73 13.31 -10.94
CA GLY A 261 2.59 12.50 -11.79
C GLY A 261 1.92 11.91 -13.02
N LEU A 262 0.69 12.27 -13.32
CA LEU A 262 -0.03 11.89 -14.55
C LEU A 262 -0.13 13.08 -15.51
N VAL A 263 -0.02 12.80 -16.80
CA VAL A 263 -0.16 13.80 -17.87
C VAL A 263 -1.64 14.12 -18.08
N VAL A 264 -1.97 15.41 -18.22
CA VAL A 264 -3.36 15.90 -18.30
C VAL A 264 -3.64 16.80 -19.51
N ASN A 265 -2.74 16.91 -20.49
CA ASN A 265 -2.92 17.79 -21.64
C ASN A 265 -4.23 17.50 -22.40
N GLU A 266 -4.40 16.34 -23.01
CA GLU A 266 -5.59 15.96 -23.79
C GLU A 266 -6.46 14.93 -23.05
N LYS A 267 -5.83 14.02 -22.33
CA LYS A 267 -6.46 12.97 -21.54
C LYS A 267 -5.53 12.56 -20.41
N VAL A 268 -6.09 11.91 -19.39
CA VAL A 268 -5.26 11.32 -18.33
C VAL A 268 -4.36 10.25 -18.93
N ASN A 269 -3.06 10.39 -18.70
CA ASN A 269 -2.08 9.46 -19.26
C ASN A 269 -0.86 9.35 -18.34
N VAL A 270 -0.07 8.30 -18.53
CA VAL A 270 1.24 8.18 -17.90
C VAL A 270 2.30 8.90 -18.74
N VAL A 271 3.44 9.21 -18.12
CA VAL A 271 4.60 9.74 -18.88
C VAL A 271 5.08 8.71 -19.91
N ARG A 272 5.49 9.17 -21.10
CA ARG A 272 5.93 8.30 -22.22
C ARG A 272 7.00 7.28 -21.80
N GLY A 273 7.92 7.67 -20.93
CA GLY A 273 8.96 6.79 -20.40
C GLY A 273 8.42 5.55 -19.68
N TYR A 274 7.28 5.66 -19.00
CA TYR A 274 6.66 4.53 -18.29
C TYR A 274 6.22 3.41 -19.25
N VAL A 275 5.54 3.76 -20.33
CA VAL A 275 5.12 2.82 -21.38
C VAL A 275 6.35 2.23 -22.11
N ARG A 276 7.32 3.09 -22.44
CA ARG A 276 8.57 2.67 -23.10
C ARG A 276 9.33 1.63 -22.26
N ASP A 277 9.43 1.83 -20.97
CA ASP A 277 10.13 0.87 -20.08
C ASP A 277 9.48 -0.51 -20.08
N ILE A 278 8.14 -0.59 -20.07
CA ILE A 278 7.44 -1.87 -20.14
C ILE A 278 7.66 -2.51 -21.51
N ARG A 279 7.49 -1.73 -22.59
CA ARG A 279 7.67 -2.19 -23.96
C ARG A 279 9.07 -2.76 -24.20
N ASN A 280 10.09 -2.05 -23.74
CA ASN A 280 11.48 -2.48 -23.87
C ASN A 280 11.76 -3.80 -23.13
N LEU A 281 11.24 -3.97 -21.91
CA LEU A 281 11.41 -5.21 -21.16
C LEU A 281 10.72 -6.38 -21.86
N LEU A 282 9.47 -6.19 -22.33
CA LEU A 282 8.73 -7.23 -23.05
C LEU A 282 9.40 -7.58 -24.38
N TYR A 283 9.95 -6.59 -25.11
CA TYR A 283 10.69 -6.81 -26.34
C TYR A 283 11.95 -7.64 -26.11
N ILE A 284 12.79 -7.25 -25.13
CA ILE A 284 14.01 -7.99 -24.81
C ILE A 284 13.67 -9.42 -24.39
N TRP A 285 12.61 -9.60 -23.58
CA TRP A 285 12.15 -10.92 -23.17
C TRP A 285 11.71 -11.78 -24.37
N LYS A 286 10.91 -11.21 -25.29
CA LYS A 286 10.48 -11.92 -26.51
C LYS A 286 11.66 -12.30 -27.40
N ARG A 287 12.62 -11.40 -27.61
CA ARG A 287 13.70 -11.53 -28.58
C ARG A 287 14.89 -12.34 -28.10
N TYR A 288 15.29 -12.13 -26.85
CA TYR A 288 16.54 -12.67 -26.29
C TYR A 288 16.32 -13.61 -25.11
N GLY A 289 15.08 -13.87 -24.73
CA GLY A 289 14.73 -14.73 -23.59
C GLY A 289 14.67 -14.00 -22.25
N TYR A 290 14.18 -14.74 -21.26
CA TYR A 290 13.93 -14.24 -19.91
C TYR A 290 15.20 -13.74 -19.22
N GLU A 291 16.27 -14.51 -19.29
CA GLU A 291 17.53 -14.22 -18.59
C GLU A 291 18.14 -12.87 -19.03
N GLN A 292 18.13 -12.60 -20.34
CA GLN A 292 18.63 -11.35 -20.90
C GLN A 292 17.75 -10.15 -20.49
N ALA A 293 16.43 -10.34 -20.49
CA ALA A 293 15.50 -9.33 -20.00
C ALA A 293 15.69 -9.07 -18.50
N TYR A 294 15.91 -10.11 -17.72
CA TYR A 294 16.16 -10.03 -16.29
C TYR A 294 17.49 -9.31 -16.00
N ALA A 295 18.54 -9.61 -16.74
CA ALA A 295 19.84 -8.93 -16.62
C ALA A 295 19.75 -7.41 -16.86
N LYS A 296 18.88 -6.95 -17.78
CA LYS A 296 18.60 -5.51 -17.99
C LYS A 296 17.68 -4.93 -16.92
N PHE A 297 16.69 -5.71 -16.46
CA PHE A 297 15.72 -5.30 -15.44
C PHE A 297 16.36 -5.12 -14.06
N PHE A 298 17.13 -6.10 -13.61
CA PHE A 298 17.59 -6.20 -12.22
C PHE A 298 18.45 -5.00 -11.77
N PRO A 299 19.50 -4.55 -12.48
CA PRO A 299 20.31 -3.41 -12.05
C PRO A 299 19.48 -2.11 -11.94
N ARG A 300 18.56 -1.90 -12.89
CA ARG A 300 17.67 -0.72 -12.90
C ARG A 300 16.66 -0.78 -11.74
N TYR A 301 16.15 -1.96 -11.44
CA TYR A 301 15.21 -2.16 -10.34
C TYR A 301 15.89 -1.97 -8.98
N VAL A 302 17.08 -2.53 -8.78
CA VAL A 302 17.87 -2.39 -7.55
C VAL A 302 18.34 -0.96 -7.34
N SER A 303 18.77 -0.26 -8.39
CA SER A 303 19.14 1.16 -8.31
C SER A 303 17.92 2.07 -8.11
N SER A 304 16.71 1.59 -8.47
CA SER A 304 15.48 2.29 -8.15
C SER A 304 15.25 2.26 -6.64
N LYS A 305 14.74 3.35 -6.09
CA LYS A 305 14.45 3.47 -4.64
C LYS A 305 13.29 2.56 -4.17
N ALA A 306 12.70 1.77 -5.07
CA ALA A 306 11.65 0.80 -4.78
C ALA A 306 12.20 -0.52 -4.21
N TYR A 307 13.44 -0.88 -4.53
CA TYR A 307 14.04 -2.12 -4.02
C TYR A 307 14.53 -1.97 -2.57
N ARG A 308 14.12 -2.90 -1.71
CA ARG A 308 14.58 -3.02 -0.33
C ARG A 308 15.06 -4.44 -0.07
N PRO A 309 16.36 -4.66 0.21
CA PRO A 309 16.94 -6.01 0.30
C PRO A 309 16.58 -6.78 1.56
N LYS A 310 15.87 -6.20 2.54
CA LYS A 310 15.53 -6.91 3.77
C LYS A 310 14.46 -7.97 3.50
N ASN A 311 14.83 -9.23 3.69
CA ASN A 311 13.99 -10.44 3.69
C ASN A 311 13.27 -10.80 2.40
N GLN A 312 13.58 -10.18 1.27
CA GLN A 312 13.00 -10.52 -0.02
C GLN A 312 14.05 -11.17 -0.90
N GLY A 313 13.73 -12.35 -1.41
CA GLY A 313 14.50 -12.97 -2.50
C GLY A 313 14.59 -12.06 -3.73
N MET A 314 15.20 -12.56 -4.81
CA MET A 314 15.31 -11.83 -6.07
C MET A 314 13.93 -11.35 -6.56
N PRO A 315 13.76 -10.07 -6.96
CA PRO A 315 12.48 -9.56 -7.42
C PRO A 315 12.05 -10.25 -8.71
N SER A 316 10.82 -10.77 -8.76
CA SER A 316 10.27 -11.35 -9.99
C SER A 316 9.96 -10.23 -10.98
N MET A 317 10.62 -10.26 -12.15
CA MET A 317 10.39 -9.31 -13.23
C MET A 317 8.93 -9.34 -13.71
N GLU A 318 8.35 -10.53 -13.80
CA GLU A 318 6.95 -10.72 -14.20
C GLU A 318 5.99 -10.05 -13.23
N SER A 319 6.26 -10.14 -11.91
CA SER A 319 5.44 -9.50 -10.89
C SER A 319 5.50 -7.98 -11.01
N VAL A 320 6.68 -7.45 -11.30
CA VAL A 320 6.86 -6.00 -11.48
C VAL A 320 6.17 -5.53 -12.76
N ILE A 321 6.30 -6.26 -13.88
CA ILE A 321 5.61 -5.92 -15.13
C ILE A 321 4.10 -6.01 -14.95
N ALA A 322 3.59 -7.06 -14.31
CA ALA A 322 2.16 -7.20 -14.01
C ALA A 322 1.64 -6.01 -13.18
N GLY A 323 2.37 -5.61 -12.13
CA GLY A 323 2.02 -4.43 -11.33
C GLY A 323 2.04 -3.13 -12.16
N LYS A 324 3.01 -2.97 -13.07
CA LYS A 324 3.05 -1.83 -14.00
C LYS A 324 1.87 -1.83 -14.98
N LEU A 325 1.43 -2.99 -15.47
CA LEU A 325 0.26 -3.12 -16.35
C LEU A 325 -1.04 -2.80 -15.59
N LEU A 326 -1.19 -3.25 -14.34
CA LEU A 326 -2.33 -2.88 -13.49
C LEU A 326 -2.40 -1.36 -13.27
N TYR A 327 -1.26 -0.71 -13.06
CA TYR A 327 -1.20 0.74 -12.96
C TYR A 327 -1.61 1.43 -14.27
N LEU A 328 -1.16 0.93 -15.43
CA LEU A 328 -1.61 1.43 -16.74
C LEU A 328 -3.12 1.29 -16.90
N ARG A 329 -3.69 0.14 -16.54
CA ARG A 329 -5.14 -0.09 -16.57
C ARG A 329 -5.90 0.93 -15.71
N MET A 330 -5.41 1.19 -14.51
CA MET A 330 -6.01 2.18 -13.60
C MET A 330 -5.99 3.61 -14.21
N VAL A 331 -4.92 3.97 -14.91
CA VAL A 331 -4.73 5.33 -15.44
C VAL A 331 -5.40 5.53 -16.80
N MET A 332 -5.25 4.57 -17.71
CA MET A 332 -5.66 4.70 -19.11
C MET A 332 -7.01 4.04 -19.43
N GLY A 333 -7.55 3.25 -18.50
CA GLY A 333 -8.75 2.43 -18.69
C GLY A 333 -8.47 1.09 -19.37
N GLU A 334 -9.46 0.20 -19.30
CA GLU A 334 -9.39 -1.15 -19.88
C GLU A 334 -9.46 -1.11 -21.42
N ASP A 335 -10.11 -0.10 -22.00
CA ASP A 335 -10.26 0.06 -23.45
C ASP A 335 -9.03 0.67 -24.14
N SER A 336 -7.98 0.98 -23.38
CA SER A 336 -6.76 1.56 -23.94
C SER A 336 -6.04 0.59 -24.88
N SER A 337 -5.90 0.94 -26.15
CA SER A 337 -5.17 0.13 -27.14
C SER A 337 -3.70 -0.10 -26.75
N VAL A 338 -3.08 0.87 -26.08
CA VAL A 338 -1.69 0.75 -25.57
C VAL A 338 -1.63 -0.29 -24.44
N TYR A 339 -2.57 -0.21 -23.48
CA TYR A 339 -2.65 -1.19 -22.41
C TYR A 339 -2.88 -2.59 -22.95
N ASN A 340 -3.88 -2.77 -23.83
CA ASN A 340 -4.26 -4.07 -24.37
C ASN A 340 -3.13 -4.73 -25.17
N LYS A 341 -2.40 -3.97 -26.02
CA LYS A 341 -1.22 -4.47 -26.75
C LYS A 341 -0.09 -4.94 -25.82
N LEU A 342 0.16 -4.20 -24.72
CA LEU A 342 1.20 -4.58 -23.77
C LEU A 342 0.77 -5.76 -22.88
N LEU A 343 -0.51 -5.85 -22.55
CA LEU A 343 -1.07 -6.98 -21.82
C LEU A 343 -0.99 -8.27 -22.65
N GLU A 344 -1.39 -8.23 -23.92
CA GLU A 344 -1.32 -9.37 -24.85
C GLU A 344 0.12 -9.85 -25.01
N ALA A 345 1.07 -8.92 -25.20
CA ALA A 345 2.49 -9.26 -25.30
C ALA A 345 3.02 -9.90 -24.01
N PHE A 346 2.59 -9.42 -22.84
CA PHE A 346 2.96 -9.99 -21.55
C PHE A 346 2.34 -11.38 -21.34
N GLU A 347 1.07 -11.56 -21.66
CA GLU A 347 0.36 -12.85 -21.52
C GLU A 347 0.91 -13.93 -22.46
N THR A 348 1.39 -13.54 -23.63
CA THR A 348 2.08 -14.46 -24.57
C THR A 348 3.39 -14.97 -23.98
N LEU A 349 4.16 -14.09 -23.29
CA LEU A 349 5.44 -14.44 -22.67
C LEU A 349 5.30 -15.14 -21.32
N CYS A 350 4.19 -14.93 -20.63
CA CYS A 350 3.92 -15.48 -19.31
C CYS A 350 2.49 -16.07 -19.21
N PRO A 351 2.18 -17.15 -19.95
CA PRO A 351 0.82 -17.70 -20.04
C PRO A 351 0.29 -18.21 -18.68
N GLU A 352 1.18 -18.58 -17.75
CA GLU A 352 0.78 -18.99 -16.41
C GLU A 352 0.14 -17.85 -15.60
N ARG A 353 0.47 -16.60 -15.90
CA ARG A 353 -0.10 -15.41 -15.26
C ARG A 353 -1.41 -14.91 -15.88
N LYS A 354 -1.75 -15.35 -17.07
CA LYS A 354 -3.08 -15.09 -17.66
C LYS A 354 -4.21 -15.55 -16.71
N LYS A 355 -3.91 -16.59 -15.89
CA LYS A 355 -4.82 -17.10 -14.85
C LYS A 355 -4.93 -16.21 -13.60
N VAL A 356 -4.05 -15.18 -13.42
CA VAL A 356 -3.99 -14.35 -12.20
C VAL A 356 -4.82 -13.06 -12.34
N VAL A 357 -5.11 -12.61 -13.55
CA VAL A 357 -5.91 -11.39 -13.79
C VAL A 357 -7.41 -11.64 -13.51
N ASP A 358 -7.87 -12.88 -13.56
CA ASP A 358 -9.23 -13.32 -13.22
C ASP A 358 -9.40 -13.73 -11.73
N ASN A 359 -8.63 -13.12 -10.84
CA ASN A 359 -8.62 -13.44 -9.41
C ASN A 359 -9.76 -12.82 -8.59
N ASN A 360 -10.94 -12.64 -9.15
CA ASN A 360 -12.14 -12.43 -8.35
C ASN A 360 -12.55 -13.77 -7.71
N LEU A 361 -11.91 -14.09 -6.57
CA LEU A 361 -12.43 -15.13 -5.69
C LEU A 361 -13.72 -14.61 -5.08
N THR A 362 -14.84 -15.26 -5.40
CA THR A 362 -16.09 -15.08 -4.68
C THR A 362 -16.21 -16.20 -3.64
N TYR A 363 -16.66 -15.86 -2.45
CA TYR A 363 -16.80 -16.79 -1.32
C TYR A 363 -18.28 -17.07 -1.13
N GLU A 364 -18.70 -18.34 -1.24
CA GLU A 364 -20.10 -18.73 -1.05
C GLU A 364 -20.41 -18.89 0.44
N VAL A 365 -19.59 -19.67 1.14
CA VAL A 365 -19.76 -19.97 2.56
C VAL A 365 -18.41 -20.06 3.25
N SER A 366 -18.38 -19.79 4.55
CA SER A 366 -17.16 -19.85 5.37
C SER A 366 -17.52 -20.33 6.77
N TYR A 367 -16.91 -21.43 7.19
CA TYR A 367 -17.06 -22.07 8.49
C TYR A 367 -15.75 -22.07 9.23
N ARG A 368 -15.74 -22.08 10.57
CA ARG A 368 -14.55 -22.50 11.31
C ARG A 368 -14.28 -23.98 11.01
N ILE A 369 -13.02 -24.40 11.14
CA ILE A 369 -12.67 -25.80 10.80
C ILE A 369 -13.40 -26.79 11.70
N ASP A 370 -13.53 -26.51 13.00
CA ASP A 370 -14.28 -27.33 13.94
C ASP A 370 -15.78 -27.39 13.61
N GLU A 371 -16.39 -26.27 13.22
CA GLU A 371 -17.78 -26.21 12.75
C GLU A 371 -17.98 -27.01 11.45
N PHE A 372 -17.04 -26.87 10.51
CA PHE A 372 -17.06 -27.59 9.23
C PHE A 372 -16.97 -29.10 9.45
N GLU A 373 -16.04 -29.56 10.30
CA GLU A 373 -15.89 -31.00 10.60
C GLU A 373 -17.18 -31.58 11.22
N SER A 374 -17.82 -30.83 12.12
CA SER A 374 -19.08 -31.23 12.73
C SER A 374 -20.25 -31.27 11.72
N LEU A 375 -20.34 -30.24 10.85
CA LEU A 375 -21.42 -30.08 9.90
C LEU A 375 -21.39 -31.17 8.82
N PHE A 376 -20.20 -31.50 8.32
CA PHE A 376 -20.00 -32.48 7.24
C PHE A 376 -19.57 -33.88 7.76
N ASN A 377 -19.63 -34.11 9.06
CA ASN A 377 -19.22 -35.39 9.71
C ASN A 377 -17.88 -35.91 9.16
N THR A 378 -16.89 -35.04 9.11
CA THR A 378 -15.56 -35.29 8.51
C THR A 378 -14.43 -34.85 9.44
N GLN A 379 -13.21 -35.28 9.16
CA GLN A 379 -12.00 -34.80 9.83
C GLN A 379 -10.99 -34.31 8.81
N LEU A 380 -10.40 -33.15 9.07
CA LEU A 380 -9.31 -32.63 8.26
C LEU A 380 -7.98 -33.23 8.66
N THR A 381 -7.23 -33.70 7.67
CA THR A 381 -5.84 -34.16 7.81
C THR A 381 -4.92 -33.22 7.05
N PHE A 382 -4.01 -32.56 7.76
CA PHE A 382 -3.01 -31.70 7.14
C PHE A 382 -1.81 -32.52 6.63
N LYS A 383 -1.30 -32.13 5.44
CA LYS A 383 -0.11 -32.76 4.84
C LYS A 383 0.80 -31.68 4.23
N ARG A 384 2.12 -31.93 4.23
CA ARG A 384 3.06 -31.16 3.41
C ARG A 384 2.85 -31.50 1.93
N LYS A 385 2.94 -30.50 1.07
CA LYS A 385 3.02 -30.72 -0.37
C LYS A 385 4.38 -31.28 -0.71
N GLU A 386 4.42 -32.28 -1.56
CA GLU A 386 5.66 -32.70 -2.22
C GLU A 386 6.17 -31.53 -3.06
N GLU A 387 7.49 -31.24 -2.94
CA GLU A 387 8.12 -30.12 -3.60
C GLU A 387 8.06 -30.32 -5.12
N THR A 388 7.14 -29.62 -5.78
CA THR A 388 7.26 -29.32 -7.19
C THR A 388 7.99 -27.97 -7.31
N SER A 389 9.19 -28.04 -7.91
CA SER A 389 10.16 -26.98 -8.09
C SER A 389 9.61 -25.54 -8.17
N GLY A 390 10.11 -24.68 -7.27
CA GLY A 390 10.50 -23.33 -7.66
C GLY A 390 9.45 -22.27 -7.87
N MET A 391 8.23 -22.28 -7.23
CA MET A 391 7.31 -21.15 -7.31
C MET A 391 7.05 -20.55 -5.92
N SER A 392 7.67 -19.39 -5.69
CA SER A 392 7.37 -18.46 -4.60
C SER A 392 5.88 -18.06 -4.65
N GLY A 393 5.15 -18.30 -3.54
CA GLY A 393 3.75 -17.90 -3.36
C GLY A 393 2.72 -19.02 -3.28
N LYS A 394 3.10 -20.29 -3.42
CA LYS A 394 2.21 -21.43 -3.15
C LYS A 394 2.37 -21.89 -1.71
N SER A 395 1.24 -22.17 -1.04
CA SER A 395 1.24 -22.79 0.29
C SER A 395 2.06 -24.10 0.30
N LYS A 396 2.85 -24.29 1.35
CA LYS A 396 3.65 -25.50 1.60
C LYS A 396 2.81 -26.67 2.09
N THR A 397 1.59 -26.41 2.52
CA THR A 397 0.69 -27.38 3.14
C THR A 397 -0.60 -27.51 2.35
N THR A 398 -1.27 -28.65 2.55
CA THR A 398 -2.60 -28.93 2.03
C THR A 398 -3.40 -29.69 3.09
N ALA A 399 -4.72 -29.69 3.01
CA ALA A 399 -5.57 -30.49 3.86
C ALA A 399 -6.40 -31.47 3.03
N LEU A 400 -6.73 -32.60 3.61
CA LEU A 400 -7.59 -33.62 3.03
C LEU A 400 -8.76 -33.88 3.96
N CYS A 401 -9.96 -34.07 3.41
CA CYS A 401 -11.13 -34.55 4.13
C CYS A 401 -11.98 -35.48 3.23
N LYS A 402 -12.88 -36.23 3.83
CA LYS A 402 -13.90 -36.99 3.11
C LYS A 402 -15.24 -36.33 3.33
N ILE A 403 -15.97 -36.05 2.24
CA ILE A 403 -17.35 -35.57 2.26
C ILE A 403 -18.12 -36.46 1.31
N ASP A 404 -19.21 -37.03 1.76
CA ASP A 404 -20.08 -37.96 0.97
C ASP A 404 -19.27 -39.10 0.29
N ASP A 405 -18.36 -39.73 1.06
CA ASP A 405 -17.43 -40.78 0.62
C ASP A 405 -16.40 -40.38 -0.44
N HIS A 406 -16.38 -39.12 -0.88
CA HIS A 406 -15.40 -38.58 -1.80
C HIS A 406 -14.26 -37.87 -1.04
N GLN A 407 -13.04 -38.17 -1.46
CA GLN A 407 -11.86 -37.47 -0.89
C GLN A 407 -11.69 -36.10 -1.55
N HIS A 408 -11.74 -35.05 -0.74
CA HIS A 408 -11.51 -33.67 -1.18
C HIS A 408 -10.14 -33.19 -0.74
N GLN A 409 -9.44 -32.54 -1.67
CA GLN A 409 -8.22 -31.81 -1.38
C GLN A 409 -8.55 -30.33 -1.19
N ILE A 410 -8.15 -29.81 -0.04
CA ILE A 410 -8.42 -28.44 0.37
C ILE A 410 -7.13 -27.62 0.24
N ALA A 411 -7.20 -26.52 -0.49
CA ALA A 411 -6.09 -25.58 -0.57
C ALA A 411 -5.90 -24.87 0.77
N VAL A 412 -4.66 -24.60 1.14
CA VAL A 412 -4.31 -23.83 2.35
C VAL A 412 -3.74 -22.49 1.90
N ASN A 413 -4.19 -21.38 2.49
CA ASN A 413 -3.61 -20.07 2.24
C ASN A 413 -2.21 -20.02 2.87
N VAL A 414 -1.25 -19.41 2.18
CA VAL A 414 0.14 -19.27 2.63
C VAL A 414 0.25 -18.68 4.05
N ARG A 415 -0.66 -17.79 4.41
CA ARG A 415 -0.73 -17.19 5.76
C ARG A 415 -1.08 -18.17 6.88
N CYS A 416 -1.55 -19.37 6.55
CA CYS A 416 -1.84 -20.43 7.51
C CYS A 416 -0.68 -21.44 7.63
N ASP A 417 0.31 -21.36 6.73
CA ASP A 417 1.37 -22.36 6.62
C ASP A 417 2.20 -22.51 7.91
N SER A 418 2.63 -21.39 8.51
CA SER A 418 3.52 -21.43 9.66
C SER A 418 2.92 -22.16 10.88
N ALA A 419 1.64 -21.95 11.14
CA ALA A 419 0.95 -22.60 12.25
C ALA A 419 0.71 -24.10 11.97
N ILE A 420 0.31 -24.44 10.72
CA ILE A 420 0.08 -25.83 10.31
C ILE A 420 1.41 -26.57 10.20
N ASP A 421 2.47 -25.94 9.75
CA ASP A 421 3.81 -26.53 9.64
C ASP A 421 4.41 -26.86 11.01
N LYS A 422 4.24 -25.97 12.00
CA LYS A 422 4.60 -26.23 13.41
C LYS A 422 3.88 -27.49 13.95
N TYR A 423 2.59 -27.62 13.68
CA TYR A 423 1.82 -28.81 14.04
C TYR A 423 2.34 -30.07 13.32
N LEU A 424 2.66 -29.98 12.03
CA LEU A 424 3.16 -31.14 11.25
C LEU A 424 4.55 -31.58 11.66
N VAL A 425 5.36 -30.70 12.28
CA VAL A 425 6.68 -31.06 12.86
C VAL A 425 6.53 -31.78 14.20
N ASN A 426 5.59 -31.36 15.04
CA ASN A 426 5.34 -31.95 16.35
C ASN A 426 3.81 -32.06 16.57
N PRO A 427 3.17 -33.13 16.05
CA PRO A 427 1.74 -33.28 16.14
C PRO A 427 1.27 -33.48 17.59
N ASP A 428 0.43 -32.56 18.06
CA ASP A 428 -0.26 -32.67 19.35
C ASP A 428 -1.72 -32.22 19.24
N ASN A 429 -2.59 -32.79 20.10
CA ASN A 429 -4.03 -32.54 20.05
C ASN A 429 -4.40 -31.10 20.48
N GLU A 430 -3.60 -30.46 21.32
CA GLU A 430 -3.88 -29.11 21.79
C GLU A 430 -3.61 -28.08 20.67
N THR A 431 -2.48 -28.20 19.99
CA THR A 431 -2.16 -27.37 18.82
C THR A 431 -3.17 -27.59 17.69
N LEU A 432 -3.57 -28.84 17.44
CA LEU A 432 -4.60 -29.13 16.44
C LEU A 432 -5.94 -28.47 16.79
N ALA A 433 -6.36 -28.54 18.05
CA ALA A 433 -7.60 -27.90 18.50
C ALA A 433 -7.52 -26.36 18.37
N LYS A 434 -6.35 -25.76 18.64
CA LYS A 434 -6.11 -24.33 18.43
C LYS A 434 -6.19 -23.96 16.95
N ILE A 435 -5.62 -24.75 16.04
CA ILE A 435 -5.70 -24.56 14.59
C ILE A 435 -7.16 -24.62 14.13
N LYS A 436 -7.93 -25.62 14.55
CA LYS A 436 -9.33 -25.82 14.16
C LYS A 436 -10.24 -24.67 14.62
N LYS A 437 -10.00 -24.12 15.79
CA LYS A 437 -10.72 -22.95 16.32
C LYS A 437 -10.26 -21.61 15.71
N ARG A 438 -9.04 -21.55 15.16
CA ARG A 438 -8.43 -20.32 14.66
C ARG A 438 -8.69 -20.06 13.19
N PHE A 439 -8.74 -21.11 12.37
CA PHE A 439 -8.84 -21.00 10.92
C PHE A 439 -10.22 -21.33 10.41
N TYR A 440 -10.52 -20.79 9.23
CA TYR A 440 -11.78 -20.96 8.53
C TYR A 440 -11.56 -21.76 7.27
N ILE A 441 -12.56 -22.54 6.89
CA ILE A 441 -12.66 -23.21 5.61
C ILE A 441 -13.76 -22.56 4.79
N SER A 442 -13.43 -22.07 3.61
CA SER A 442 -14.33 -21.30 2.77
C SER A 442 -14.50 -21.98 1.42
N LEU A 443 -15.72 -22.08 0.94
CA LEU A 443 -16.00 -22.49 -0.43
C LEU A 443 -15.83 -21.29 -1.36
N CYS A 444 -14.88 -21.42 -2.27
CA CYS A 444 -14.47 -20.37 -3.18
C CYS A 444 -14.82 -20.72 -4.61
N LEU A 445 -15.27 -19.71 -5.36
CA LEU A 445 -15.41 -19.78 -6.82
C LEU A 445 -14.30 -18.96 -7.47
N ARG A 446 -13.70 -19.54 -8.52
CA ARG A 446 -12.79 -18.87 -9.44
C ARG A 446 -13.28 -19.17 -10.87
N GLY A 447 -14.00 -18.24 -11.48
CA GLY A 447 -14.75 -18.52 -12.70
C GLY A 447 -15.74 -19.65 -12.43
N GLU A 448 -15.71 -20.71 -13.24
CA GLU A 448 -16.59 -21.88 -13.09
C GLU A 448 -16.09 -22.92 -12.06
N LYS A 449 -14.88 -22.76 -11.52
CA LYS A 449 -14.27 -23.75 -10.62
C LYS A 449 -14.58 -23.44 -9.16
N LYS A 450 -15.23 -24.40 -8.48
CA LYS A 450 -15.43 -24.41 -7.03
C LYS A 450 -14.30 -25.18 -6.35
N PHE A 451 -13.79 -24.65 -5.24
CA PHE A 451 -12.80 -25.33 -4.40
C PHE A 451 -12.85 -24.83 -2.96
N TRP A 452 -12.42 -25.67 -2.03
CA TRP A 452 -12.29 -25.30 -0.63
C TRP A 452 -10.92 -24.69 -0.35
N LEU A 453 -10.91 -23.62 0.45
CA LEU A 453 -9.70 -22.89 0.83
C LEU A 453 -9.68 -22.66 2.35
N ILE A 454 -8.59 -23.05 3.02
CA ILE A 454 -8.36 -22.70 4.41
C ILE A 454 -7.79 -21.29 4.46
N THR A 455 -8.44 -20.42 5.24
CA THR A 455 -8.13 -19.00 5.41
C THR A 455 -8.01 -18.64 6.89
N ARG A 456 -7.30 -17.56 7.18
CA ARG A 456 -7.10 -17.07 8.55
C ARG A 456 -8.30 -16.29 9.09
N ALA A 457 -9.09 -15.69 8.23
CA ALA A 457 -10.27 -14.92 8.55
C ALA A 457 -11.50 -15.51 7.88
N ARG A 458 -12.67 -15.29 8.46
CA ARG A 458 -13.96 -15.63 7.85
C ARG A 458 -14.13 -14.79 6.59
N MET A 459 -14.40 -15.46 5.46
CA MET A 459 -14.56 -14.79 4.16
C MET A 459 -16.04 -14.79 3.80
N THR A 460 -16.56 -13.64 3.38
CA THR A 460 -17.95 -13.46 2.92
C THR A 460 -17.95 -12.70 1.60
N ASN A 461 -19.01 -12.82 0.81
CA ASN A 461 -19.15 -12.13 -0.49
C ASN A 461 -19.16 -10.60 -0.37
N GLU A 462 -19.56 -10.07 0.77
CA GLU A 462 -19.54 -8.64 1.08
C GLU A 462 -18.11 -8.12 1.36
N HIS A 463 -17.17 -9.03 1.66
CA HIS A 463 -15.77 -8.73 1.95
C HIS A 463 -14.90 -9.37 0.86
N LYS A 464 -14.98 -8.85 -0.37
CA LYS A 464 -14.07 -9.28 -1.47
C LYS A 464 -12.59 -9.16 -1.10
N THR A 465 -12.29 -8.29 -0.15
CA THR A 465 -11.03 -8.18 0.58
C THR A 465 -11.38 -7.89 2.04
N SER A 466 -10.61 -8.40 3.02
CA SER A 466 -10.85 -7.95 4.39
C SER A 466 -10.69 -6.42 4.41
N TYR A 467 -11.51 -5.70 5.18
CA TYR A 467 -11.41 -4.24 5.34
C TYR A 467 -9.95 -3.80 5.59
N LYS A 468 -9.20 -4.61 6.32
CA LYS A 468 -7.78 -4.46 6.59
C LYS A 468 -6.93 -4.52 5.30
N ASP A 469 -7.28 -5.38 4.37
CA ASP A 469 -6.58 -5.58 3.11
C ASP A 469 -6.89 -4.46 2.11
N GLU A 470 -8.13 -4.02 2.02
CA GLU A 470 -8.53 -2.87 1.20
C GLU A 470 -7.93 -1.57 1.71
N TYR A 471 -7.93 -1.38 3.01
CA TYR A 471 -7.35 -0.21 3.64
C TYR A 471 -5.83 -0.14 3.41
N ARG A 472 -5.12 -1.25 3.56
CA ARG A 472 -3.67 -1.33 3.34
C ARG A 472 -3.28 -1.09 1.89
N ALA A 473 -4.01 -1.66 0.94
CA ALA A 473 -3.78 -1.48 -0.49
C ALA A 473 -4.09 -0.04 -0.96
N LYS A 474 -5.10 0.63 -0.36
CA LYS A 474 -5.51 1.99 -0.74
C LYS A 474 -4.66 3.09 -0.08
N VAL A 475 -4.15 2.87 1.13
CA VAL A 475 -3.40 3.88 1.90
C VAL A 475 -1.90 3.83 1.66
N ASN A 476 -1.38 2.68 1.27
CA ASN A 476 0.03 2.49 0.99
C ASN A 476 0.21 1.65 -0.27
N PRO A 477 0.19 2.26 -1.47
CA PRO A 477 0.43 1.57 -2.73
C PRO A 477 1.82 0.92 -2.82
N ASP A 478 2.78 1.33 -1.99
CA ASP A 478 4.10 0.73 -1.86
C ASP A 478 4.14 -0.40 -0.80
N PHE A 479 2.98 -0.77 -0.24
CA PHE A 479 2.86 -1.79 0.79
C PHE A 479 3.09 -3.18 0.19
N SER A 480 4.16 -3.84 0.62
CA SER A 480 4.44 -5.24 0.32
C SER A 480 3.73 -6.13 1.35
N TRP A 481 2.97 -7.11 0.89
CA TRP A 481 2.29 -8.11 1.72
C TRP A 481 3.25 -8.95 2.58
N GLN A 482 4.56 -8.92 2.27
CA GLN A 482 5.62 -9.64 2.99
C GLN A 482 6.01 -8.99 4.33
N ASP A 483 5.67 -7.71 4.53
CA ASP A 483 5.94 -7.00 5.80
C ASP A 483 4.98 -7.44 6.95
N LEU A 484 4.09 -8.40 6.70
CA LEU A 484 3.07 -8.88 7.64
C LEU A 484 3.40 -10.20 8.33
N ASP A 485 4.32 -10.97 7.77
CA ASP A 485 4.59 -12.34 8.25
C ASP A 485 5.41 -12.38 9.55
N GLU A 486 5.99 -11.24 10.00
CA GLU A 486 6.70 -11.14 11.29
C GLU A 486 5.78 -10.91 12.51
N GLU A 487 4.46 -10.76 12.29
CA GLU A 487 3.51 -10.46 13.39
C GLU A 487 2.91 -11.70 14.08
N ASP A 488 3.29 -12.93 13.73
CA ASP A 488 2.60 -14.14 14.19
C ASP A 488 3.06 -14.72 15.53
N ASP A 489 4.13 -14.21 16.13
CA ASP A 489 4.59 -14.64 17.47
C ASP A 489 4.07 -13.72 18.58
N LEU A 490 2.73 -13.62 18.73
CA LEU A 490 2.11 -13.12 19.94
C LEU A 490 2.08 -14.22 21.01
N VAL A 491 3.23 -14.47 21.62
CA VAL A 491 3.30 -15.05 22.95
C VAL A 491 2.92 -13.94 23.93
N GLU A 492 2.02 -14.23 24.88
CA GLU A 492 1.76 -13.35 26.02
C GLU A 492 3.06 -13.14 26.78
N LEU A 493 3.75 -12.04 26.51
CA LEU A 493 4.81 -11.56 27.37
C LEU A 493 4.17 -10.79 28.53
N THR A 494 4.45 -11.19 29.75
CA THR A 494 4.15 -10.42 30.92
C THR A 494 4.90 -9.08 30.85
N GLU A 495 4.43 -8.05 31.59
CA GLU A 495 5.04 -6.71 31.57
C GLU A 495 6.56 -6.74 31.87
N LYS A 496 7.03 -7.77 32.55
CA LYS A 496 8.42 -8.00 32.92
C LYS A 496 9.25 -8.59 31.75
N GLU A 497 8.71 -9.54 31.01
CA GLU A 497 9.34 -10.15 29.84
C GLU A 497 9.42 -9.17 28.66
N PHE A 498 8.47 -8.25 28.55
CA PHE A 498 8.52 -7.15 27.56
C PHE A 498 9.69 -6.19 27.84
N ILE A 499 9.98 -5.89 29.12
CA ILE A 499 11.12 -5.02 29.51
C ILE A 499 12.46 -5.73 29.31
N ASP A 500 12.56 -7.02 29.53
CA ASP A 500 13.80 -7.79 29.42
C ASP A 500 14.15 -8.11 27.95
N SER A 501 13.17 -8.31 27.07
CA SER A 501 13.41 -8.48 25.63
C SER A 501 13.97 -7.22 24.95
N GLU A 502 13.60 -6.03 25.44
CA GLU A 502 14.17 -4.75 24.96
C GLU A 502 15.64 -4.55 25.42
N ARG A 503 16.04 -5.09 26.57
CA ARG A 503 17.43 -5.00 27.07
C ARG A 503 18.40 -5.85 26.26
N THR A 504 17.96 -7.01 25.79
CA THR A 504 18.78 -7.92 24.98
C THR A 504 19.01 -7.39 23.56
N SER A 505 18.03 -6.69 22.98
CA SER A 505 18.13 -6.08 21.65
C SER A 505 19.05 -4.86 21.59
N ALA A 506 19.20 -4.14 22.71
CA ALA A 506 20.05 -2.94 22.80
C ALA A 506 21.55 -3.27 22.93
N SER A 507 21.91 -4.48 23.39
CA SER A 507 23.31 -4.88 23.59
C SER A 507 23.98 -5.45 22.32
N ILE A 508 23.23 -5.78 21.28
CA ILE A 508 23.74 -6.36 20.01
C ILE A 508 24.05 -5.26 18.96
N ALA A 509 23.61 -4.02 19.16
CA ALA A 509 23.68 -2.95 18.17
C ALA A 509 25.00 -2.12 18.18
N THR A 510 26.00 -2.44 19.02
CA THR A 510 27.19 -1.58 19.21
C THR A 510 28.52 -2.13 18.68
N SER A 511 28.53 -3.10 17.80
CA SER A 511 29.79 -3.51 17.16
C SER A 511 29.60 -3.90 15.71
N GLN A 512 29.67 -2.95 14.77
CA GLN A 512 30.23 -3.15 13.43
C GLN A 512 30.26 -1.83 12.63
N THR A 513 31.45 -1.34 12.38
CA THR A 513 31.74 -0.28 11.39
C THR A 513 31.52 -0.77 9.96
N PRO A 514 31.04 0.09 9.02
CA PRO A 514 30.78 -0.34 7.64
C PRO A 514 32.09 -0.45 6.85
N LYS A 515 32.40 -1.63 6.36
CA LYS A 515 33.39 -1.84 5.28
C LYS A 515 32.69 -1.58 3.93
N GLU A 516 33.36 -0.81 3.09
CA GLU A 516 33.00 -0.59 1.69
C GLU A 516 32.82 -1.93 0.96
N ARG A 517 31.67 -2.11 0.31
CA ARG A 517 31.39 -3.27 -0.55
C ARG A 517 31.42 -2.85 -2.00
N ASN A 518 32.43 -3.35 -2.71
CA ASN A 518 32.44 -3.40 -4.17
C ASN A 518 31.29 -4.27 -4.66
N SER A 519 30.51 -3.79 -5.60
CA SER A 519 29.43 -4.54 -6.26
C SER A 519 30.00 -5.58 -7.21
N VAL A 520 29.86 -6.85 -6.85
CA VAL A 520 30.21 -7.98 -7.72
C VAL A 520 28.91 -8.55 -8.29
N ILE A 521 28.88 -8.72 -9.61
CA ILE A 521 27.76 -9.33 -10.34
C ILE A 521 28.00 -10.83 -10.43
N TYR A 522 26.97 -11.65 -10.17
CA TYR A 522 27.04 -13.11 -10.14
C TYR A 522 26.13 -13.74 -11.19
N THR A 523 26.57 -14.83 -11.83
CA THR A 523 25.74 -15.75 -12.62
C THR A 523 25.47 -17.03 -11.84
N TYR A 524 24.34 -17.68 -12.15
CA TYR A 524 23.96 -18.95 -11.55
C TYR A 524 24.47 -20.11 -12.38
N ASP A 525 25.20 -21.03 -11.79
CA ASP A 525 25.68 -22.26 -12.40
C ASP A 525 24.74 -23.42 -12.04
N GLU A 526 23.93 -23.87 -13.02
CA GLU A 526 22.91 -24.92 -12.84
C GLU A 526 23.50 -26.29 -12.47
N GLN A 527 24.76 -26.57 -12.84
CA GLN A 527 25.40 -27.88 -12.54
C GLN A 527 25.91 -27.98 -11.12
N LYS A 528 26.12 -26.85 -10.42
CA LYS A 528 26.66 -26.79 -9.08
C LYS A 528 25.77 -26.14 -8.05
N ALA A 529 24.61 -25.62 -8.46
CA ALA A 529 23.68 -24.83 -7.63
C ALA A 529 24.34 -23.64 -6.88
N GLU A 530 25.38 -23.03 -7.46
CA GLU A 530 26.17 -21.95 -6.88
C GLU A 530 26.24 -20.73 -7.82
N TYR A 531 26.34 -19.53 -7.23
CA TYR A 531 26.52 -18.27 -7.98
C TYR A 531 28.02 -17.96 -8.15
N LYS A 532 28.45 -17.73 -9.39
CA LYS A 532 29.80 -17.26 -9.72
C LYS A 532 29.81 -15.80 -10.18
N PRO A 533 30.87 -15.03 -9.89
CA PRO A 533 31.01 -13.67 -10.40
C PRO A 533 31.21 -13.68 -11.93
N LEU A 534 30.52 -12.76 -12.61
CA LEU A 534 30.61 -12.56 -14.07
C LEU A 534 31.87 -11.76 -14.42
N ASN A 535 32.75 -12.33 -15.23
CA ASN A 535 33.82 -11.55 -15.88
C ASN A 535 33.24 -10.73 -17.03
N GLN A 536 33.46 -9.42 -17.01
CA GLN A 536 32.78 -8.41 -17.82
C GLN A 536 33.12 -8.39 -19.31
N SER A 537 33.69 -9.40 -19.94
CA SER A 537 34.28 -9.21 -21.25
C SER A 537 33.84 -10.13 -22.41
N GLU A 538 32.98 -11.14 -22.24
CA GLU A 538 32.83 -12.10 -23.35
C GLU A 538 31.42 -12.41 -23.88
N ASP A 539 30.29 -12.05 -23.24
CA ASP A 539 28.98 -12.57 -23.68
C ASP A 539 27.83 -11.54 -23.85
N LEU A 540 28.11 -10.26 -24.01
CA LEU A 540 27.09 -9.27 -24.35
C LEU A 540 27.32 -8.68 -25.75
N PRO A 541 26.27 -8.53 -26.59
CA PRO A 541 26.39 -7.79 -27.82
C PRO A 541 26.85 -6.35 -27.52
N PRO A 542 27.66 -5.73 -28.39
CA PRO A 542 28.22 -4.40 -28.15
C PRO A 542 27.10 -3.38 -27.90
N ASP A 543 27.30 -2.51 -26.91
CA ASP A 543 26.31 -1.51 -26.42
C ASP A 543 25.74 -0.64 -27.57
N ASN A 544 26.50 -0.39 -28.63
CA ASN A 544 26.07 0.42 -29.76
C ASN A 544 24.91 -0.21 -30.57
N GLU A 545 24.86 -1.53 -30.70
CA GLU A 545 23.79 -2.22 -31.44
C GLU A 545 22.46 -2.20 -30.65
N LEU A 546 22.55 -2.24 -29.32
CA LEU A 546 21.40 -2.14 -28.46
C LEU A 546 20.86 -0.70 -28.36
N ASP A 547 21.73 0.30 -28.39
CA ASP A 547 21.36 1.71 -28.38
C ASP A 547 20.77 2.18 -29.71
N GLU A 548 21.23 1.64 -30.86
CA GLU A 548 20.62 1.86 -32.17
C GLU A 548 19.20 1.23 -32.24
N ILE A 549 19.04 0.01 -31.74
CA ILE A 549 17.72 -0.64 -31.66
C ILE A 549 16.79 0.13 -30.73
N LEU A 550 17.31 0.60 -29.60
CA LEU A 550 16.53 1.38 -28.64
C LEU A 550 16.17 2.79 -29.18
N SER A 551 17.02 3.40 -30.00
CA SER A 551 16.75 4.70 -30.63
C SER A 551 15.66 4.63 -31.70
N ALA A 552 15.57 3.52 -32.43
CA ALA A 552 14.51 3.27 -33.41
C ALA A 552 13.10 3.16 -32.77
N PHE A 553 13.03 2.80 -31.48
CA PHE A 553 11.77 2.72 -30.72
C PHE A 553 11.25 4.06 -30.17
N VAL A 554 11.98 5.14 -30.36
CA VAL A 554 11.62 6.48 -29.83
C VAL A 554 10.55 7.19 -30.68
N SER A 555 10.33 6.74 -31.95
CA SER A 555 9.28 7.31 -32.79
C SER A 555 7.88 6.85 -32.36
N SER A 556 6.93 7.77 -32.30
CA SER A 556 5.59 7.63 -31.74
C SER A 556 4.64 6.68 -32.47
N ASP A 557 5.03 6.12 -33.63
CA ASP A 557 4.16 5.38 -34.54
C ASP A 557 4.53 3.89 -34.72
N PHE A 558 5.37 3.34 -33.83
CA PHE A 558 5.84 1.98 -33.96
C PHE A 558 4.81 0.95 -33.50
N ASP A 559 4.24 0.17 -34.45
CA ASP A 559 3.35 -0.96 -34.19
C ASP A 559 4.18 -2.25 -33.98
N LEU A 560 3.76 -3.13 -33.05
CA LEU A 560 4.37 -4.45 -32.83
C LEU A 560 4.41 -5.32 -34.10
N LYS A 561 3.50 -5.08 -35.06
CA LYS A 561 3.52 -5.75 -36.40
C LYS A 561 4.71 -5.35 -37.24
N THR A 562 5.17 -4.13 -37.13
CA THR A 562 6.36 -3.62 -37.85
C THR A 562 7.66 -4.29 -37.37
N LEU A 563 7.69 -4.85 -36.18
CA LEU A 563 8.84 -5.64 -35.68
C LEU A 563 9.03 -6.95 -36.44
N ASP A 564 7.94 -7.63 -36.80
CA ASP A 564 8.00 -8.89 -37.53
C ASP A 564 8.41 -8.66 -39.01
N GLU A 565 8.16 -7.47 -39.57
CA GLU A 565 8.58 -7.07 -40.90
C GLU A 565 10.06 -6.64 -40.94
N TRP A 566 10.54 -5.96 -39.92
CA TRP A 566 11.93 -5.54 -39.77
C TRP A 566 12.88 -6.72 -39.61
N ASP A 567 12.43 -7.78 -38.93
CA ASP A 567 13.18 -9.03 -38.74
C ASP A 567 13.33 -9.84 -40.06
N LYS A 568 12.40 -9.66 -41.04
CA LYS A 568 12.44 -10.28 -42.34
C LYS A 568 13.43 -9.60 -43.30
N THR A 569 13.66 -8.30 -43.11
CA THR A 569 14.56 -7.52 -43.97
C THR A 569 16.06 -7.66 -43.62
N LYS A 570 16.40 -8.09 -42.39
CA LYS A 570 17.80 -8.37 -41.99
C LYS A 570 18.26 -9.83 -42.25
N LYS A 571 17.38 -10.71 -42.75
CA LYS A 571 17.70 -12.10 -43.11
C LYS A 571 18.02 -12.31 -44.62
N ASN A 572 18.07 -11.24 -45.39
CA ASN A 572 18.51 -11.28 -46.81
C ASN A 572 19.88 -10.63 -46.96
#